data_42933f7171b92685b3600fc81b2e0507
#
_entry.id   42933f7171b92685b3600fc81b2e0507
#
_cell.length_a   1.000
_cell.length_b   1.000
_cell.length_c   1.000
_cell.angle_alpha   90.00
_cell.angle_beta   90.00
_cell.angle_gamma   90.00
#
_symmetry.space_group_name_H-M   'P 1'
#
loop_
_entity.id
_entity.type
_entity.pdbx_description
1 polymer ?
#
loop_
_entity_poly.entity_id
_entity_poly.type
_entity_poly.pdbx_seq_one_letter_code
_entity_poly.pdbx_strand_id
1 'polypeptide(L)'
;MDQVMRFPVWYRVIAVVGAGIVEEVLFRGFSVTRLAMLTGRIWLAATVTLIGFYALHVPVWGWGFALGGLVSGAAAMAFFIWRKDLLAMMVFHMSTDAIGLVVAPLFSEW
;
A
#
# COMPACT_ATOMS: atom_id res chain seq x y z
N MET A 1 -11.82 -6.39 6.00
CA MET A 1 -12.45 -5.93 4.74
C MET A 1 -13.92 -5.58 4.92
N ASP A 2 -14.70 -6.45 5.54
CA ASP A 2 -16.15 -6.26 5.68
C ASP A 2 -16.57 -4.98 6.40
N GLN A 3 -15.77 -4.50 7.35
CA GLN A 3 -16.07 -3.24 8.04
C GLN A 3 -15.98 -2.03 7.10
N VAL A 4 -14.98 -2.00 6.20
CA VAL A 4 -14.79 -0.90 5.26
C VAL A 4 -15.90 -0.87 4.20
N MET A 5 -16.41 -2.03 3.82
CA MET A 5 -17.49 -2.15 2.85
C MET A 5 -18.83 -1.61 3.35
N ARG A 6 -18.99 -1.44 4.67
CA ARG A 6 -20.18 -0.85 5.27
C ARG A 6 -20.24 0.67 5.11
N PHE A 7 -19.13 1.31 4.79
CA PHE A 7 -19.08 2.74 4.57
C PHE A 7 -19.58 3.10 3.16
N PRO A 8 -20.19 4.28 3.00
CA PRO A 8 -20.66 4.75 1.70
C PRO A 8 -19.48 4.93 0.70
N VAL A 9 -19.79 4.88 -0.59
CA VAL A 9 -18.80 4.94 -1.66
C VAL A 9 -17.90 6.18 -1.56
N TRP A 10 -18.48 7.34 -1.28
CA TRP A 10 -17.69 8.58 -1.13
C TRP A 10 -16.64 8.49 -0.02
N TYR A 11 -16.97 7.83 1.09
CA TYR A 11 -16.01 7.61 2.18
C TYR A 11 -14.87 6.67 1.74
N ARG A 12 -15.22 5.60 1.04
CA ARG A 12 -14.22 4.66 0.49
C ARG A 12 -13.28 5.33 -0.50
N VAL A 13 -13.78 6.24 -1.35
CA VAL A 13 -12.97 7.04 -2.26
C VAL A 13 -11.99 7.93 -1.49
N ILE A 14 -12.46 8.64 -0.47
CA ILE A 14 -11.59 9.47 0.39
C ILE A 14 -10.53 8.60 1.08
N ALA A 15 -10.91 7.43 1.58
CA ALA A 15 -9.97 6.51 2.22
C ALA A 15 -8.88 6.02 1.25
N VAL A 16 -9.25 5.70 0.01
CA VAL A 16 -8.31 5.28 -1.04
C VAL A 16 -7.30 6.39 -1.35
N VAL A 17 -7.77 7.61 -1.54
CA VAL A 17 -6.88 8.76 -1.81
C VAL A 17 -5.98 9.04 -0.61
N GLY A 18 -6.55 9.07 0.59
CA GLY A 18 -5.80 9.30 1.82
C GLY A 18 -4.73 8.23 2.06
N ALA A 19 -5.08 6.95 1.92
CA ALA A 19 -4.15 5.85 2.06
C ALA A 19 -3.03 5.92 1.01
N GLY A 20 -3.36 6.16 -0.24
CA GLY A 20 -2.37 6.27 -1.31
C GLY A 20 -1.36 7.38 -1.10
N ILE A 21 -1.77 8.51 -0.51
CA ILE A 21 -0.86 9.61 -0.21
C ILE A 21 -0.10 9.36 1.09
N VAL A 22 -0.80 9.12 2.18
CA VAL A 22 -0.20 9.06 3.53
C VAL A 22 0.71 7.84 3.66
N GLU A 23 0.26 6.67 3.23
CA GLU A 23 1.05 5.45 3.35
C GLU A 23 2.28 5.47 2.45
N GLU A 24 2.18 6.01 1.23
CA GLU A 24 3.35 6.14 0.36
C GLU A 24 4.37 7.13 0.90
N VAL A 25 3.93 8.28 1.39
CA VAL A 25 4.83 9.25 2.05
C VAL A 25 5.51 8.63 3.26
N LEU A 26 4.74 7.95 4.12
CA LEU A 26 5.25 7.38 5.35
C LEU A 26 6.20 6.20 5.11
N PHE A 27 5.81 5.24 4.29
CA PHE A 27 6.57 4.00 4.12
C PHE A 27 7.68 4.12 3.07
N ARG A 28 7.41 4.67 1.90
CA ARG A 28 8.42 4.81 0.85
C ARG A 28 9.16 6.12 0.90
N GLY A 29 8.48 7.23 1.06
CA GLY A 29 9.13 8.54 1.14
C GLY A 29 9.98 8.74 2.39
N PHE A 30 9.51 8.29 3.55
CA PHE A 30 10.20 8.47 4.83
C PHE A 30 10.94 7.22 5.27
N SER A 31 10.25 6.10 5.51
CA SER A 31 10.84 4.93 6.17
C SER A 31 11.95 4.29 5.34
N VAL A 32 11.72 4.04 4.07
CA VAL A 32 12.75 3.46 3.19
C VAL A 32 13.96 4.39 3.10
N THR A 33 13.71 5.67 2.89
CA THR A 33 14.79 6.66 2.75
C THR A 33 15.61 6.78 4.03
N ARG A 34 14.97 6.88 5.19
CA ARG A 34 15.65 6.99 6.48
C ARG A 34 16.42 5.72 6.85
N LEU A 35 15.82 4.56 6.70
CA LEU A 35 16.51 3.30 6.98
C LEU A 35 17.67 3.06 6.02
N ALA A 36 17.53 3.44 4.75
CA ALA A 36 18.62 3.37 3.79
C ALA A 36 19.78 4.28 4.17
N MET A 37 19.50 5.50 4.66
CA MET A 37 20.53 6.42 5.15
C MET A 37 21.22 5.88 6.39
N LEU A 38 20.49 5.28 7.33
CA LEU A 38 21.04 4.75 8.58
C LEU A 38 21.82 3.45 8.38
N THR A 39 21.40 2.59 7.47
CA THR A 39 22.02 1.27 7.26
C THR A 39 23.02 1.25 6.11
N GLY A 40 22.95 2.20 5.19
CA GLY A 40 23.70 2.18 3.95
C GLY A 40 23.25 1.10 2.96
N ARG A 41 22.10 0.44 3.21
CA ARG A 41 21.60 -0.70 2.44
C ARG A 41 20.16 -0.48 2.02
N ILE A 42 19.96 -0.03 0.79
CA ILE A 42 18.62 0.27 0.27
C ILE A 42 17.70 -0.98 0.25
N TRP A 43 18.22 -2.15 -0.11
CA TRP A 43 17.41 -3.37 -0.17
C TRP A 43 17.02 -3.88 1.21
N LEU A 44 17.88 -3.70 2.21
CA LEU A 44 17.53 -4.01 3.59
C LEU A 44 16.43 -3.08 4.09
N ALA A 45 16.58 -1.79 3.85
CA ALA A 45 15.57 -0.78 4.19
C ALA A 45 14.21 -1.07 3.53
N ALA A 46 14.24 -1.41 2.24
CA ALA A 46 13.05 -1.77 1.49
C ALA A 46 12.37 -3.03 2.05
N THR A 47 13.12 -4.07 2.36
CA THR A 47 12.59 -5.33 2.90
C THR A 47 11.97 -5.13 4.27
N VAL A 48 12.66 -4.45 5.17
CA VAL A 48 12.14 -4.15 6.52
C VAL A 48 10.86 -3.32 6.45
N THR A 49 10.85 -2.29 5.61
CA THR A 49 9.67 -1.43 5.43
C THR A 49 8.49 -2.20 4.83
N LEU A 50 8.73 -3.05 3.84
CA LEU A 50 7.70 -3.87 3.21
C LEU A 50 7.06 -4.85 4.21
N ILE A 51 7.89 -5.55 4.98
CA ILE A 51 7.41 -6.46 6.03
C ILE A 51 6.61 -5.69 7.08
N GLY A 52 7.11 -4.55 7.53
CA GLY A 52 6.42 -3.69 8.49
C GLY A 52 5.07 -3.21 7.97
N PHE A 53 4.99 -2.80 6.72
CA PHE A 53 3.74 -2.38 6.08
C PHE A 53 2.67 -3.46 6.15
N TYR A 54 2.99 -4.67 5.69
CA TYR A 54 2.02 -5.76 5.71
C TYR A 54 1.70 -6.25 7.13
N ALA A 55 2.69 -6.28 8.03
CA ALA A 55 2.47 -6.66 9.42
C ALA A 55 1.47 -5.72 10.12
N LEU A 56 1.56 -4.42 9.87
CA LEU A 56 0.62 -3.43 10.41
C LEU A 56 -0.79 -3.55 9.84
N HIS A 57 -0.94 -4.13 8.65
CA HIS A 57 -2.25 -4.30 8.00
C HIS A 57 -2.94 -5.61 8.37
N VAL A 58 -2.22 -6.61 8.92
CA VAL A 58 -2.81 -7.90 9.29
C VAL A 58 -4.01 -7.78 10.24
N PRO A 59 -3.99 -6.94 11.31
CA PRO A 59 -5.13 -6.82 12.22
C PRO A 59 -6.42 -6.35 11.55
N VAL A 60 -6.31 -5.56 10.48
CA VAL A 60 -7.47 -4.99 9.76
C VAL A 60 -7.85 -5.84 8.55
N TRP A 61 -6.88 -6.28 7.77
CA TRP A 61 -7.09 -6.92 6.47
C TRP A 61 -6.87 -8.43 6.48
N GLY A 62 -6.22 -8.96 7.53
CA GLY A 62 -5.95 -10.37 7.71
C GLY A 62 -4.72 -10.90 6.97
N TRP A 63 -4.38 -12.15 7.23
CA TRP A 63 -3.20 -12.81 6.66
C TRP A 63 -3.31 -13.05 5.15
N GLY A 64 -4.52 -13.27 4.63
CA GLY A 64 -4.73 -13.44 3.19
C GLY A 64 -4.31 -12.22 2.39
N PHE A 65 -4.64 -11.04 2.88
CA PHE A 65 -4.19 -9.77 2.30
C PHE A 65 -2.67 -9.64 2.35
N ALA A 66 -2.08 -9.91 3.53
CA ALA A 66 -0.63 -9.76 3.72
C ALA A 66 0.16 -10.70 2.80
N LEU A 67 -0.20 -11.99 2.78
CA LEU A 67 0.51 -12.98 1.97
C LEU A 67 0.25 -12.80 0.47
N GLY A 68 -0.99 -12.51 0.09
CA GLY A 68 -1.35 -12.27 -1.32
C GLY A 68 -0.75 -10.98 -1.89
N GLY A 69 -0.58 -9.97 -1.03
CA GLY A 69 -0.03 -8.68 -1.43
C GLY A 69 1.50 -8.61 -1.49
N LEU A 70 2.21 -9.57 -0.87
CA LEU A 70 3.67 -9.51 -0.78
C LEU A 70 4.37 -9.45 -2.14
N VAL A 71 3.90 -10.23 -3.11
CA VAL A 71 4.52 -10.28 -4.45
C VAL A 71 4.34 -8.95 -5.18
N SER A 72 3.12 -8.43 -5.22
CA SER A 72 2.84 -7.13 -5.86
C SER A 72 3.49 -5.98 -5.10
N GLY A 73 3.51 -6.06 -3.77
CA GLY A 73 4.20 -5.08 -2.91
C GLY A 73 5.71 -5.09 -3.12
N ALA A 74 6.33 -6.25 -3.27
CA ALA A 74 7.75 -6.37 -3.56
C ALA A 74 8.08 -5.81 -4.95
N ALA A 75 7.24 -6.07 -5.96
CA ALA A 75 7.41 -5.51 -7.29
C ALA A 75 7.28 -3.98 -7.29
N ALA A 76 6.29 -3.44 -6.58
CA ALA A 76 6.12 -2.00 -6.41
C ALA A 76 7.31 -1.35 -5.69
N MET A 77 7.83 -2.00 -4.64
CA MET A 77 9.00 -1.53 -3.92
C MET A 77 10.25 -1.52 -4.80
N ALA A 78 10.47 -2.58 -5.61
CA ALA A 78 11.57 -2.64 -6.57
C ALA A 78 11.46 -1.53 -7.62
N PHE A 79 10.26 -1.27 -8.11
CA PHE A 79 10.00 -0.15 -9.03
C PHE A 79 10.34 1.19 -8.37
N PHE A 80 9.92 1.41 -7.11
CA PHE A 80 10.25 2.63 -6.38
C PHE A 80 11.75 2.83 -6.21
N ILE A 81 12.50 1.77 -5.86
CA ILE A 81 13.96 1.84 -5.73
C ILE A 81 14.60 2.21 -7.08
N TRP A 82 14.10 1.65 -8.16
CA TRP A 82 14.62 1.90 -9.50
C TRP A 82 14.33 3.33 -9.99
N ARG A 83 13.06 3.78 -9.87
CA ARG A 83 12.62 5.07 -10.42
C ARG A 83 12.63 6.21 -9.41
N LYS A 84 12.53 5.90 -8.12
CA LYS A 84 12.38 6.87 -7.02
C LYS A 84 11.25 7.87 -7.26
N ASP A 85 10.18 7.41 -7.87
CA ASP A 85 9.01 8.21 -8.23
C ASP A 85 7.88 7.94 -7.24
N LEU A 86 7.81 8.75 -6.19
CA LEU A 86 6.80 8.63 -5.14
C LEU A 86 5.39 8.89 -5.68
N LEU A 87 5.25 9.82 -6.63
CA LEU A 87 3.95 10.12 -7.24
C LEU A 87 3.42 8.92 -8.02
N ALA A 88 4.27 8.24 -8.78
CA ALA A 88 3.88 7.01 -9.47
C ALA A 88 3.43 5.92 -8.49
N MET A 89 4.08 5.82 -7.33
CA MET A 89 3.67 4.89 -6.27
C MET A 89 2.32 5.26 -5.68
N MET A 90 2.05 6.53 -5.45
CA MET A 90 0.73 6.99 -4.99
C MET A 90 -0.36 6.63 -5.98
N VAL A 91 -0.15 6.87 -7.27
CA VAL A 91 -1.12 6.54 -8.32
C VAL A 91 -1.34 5.03 -8.41
N PHE A 92 -0.29 4.25 -8.37
CA PHE A 92 -0.38 2.78 -8.36
C PHE A 92 -1.16 2.27 -7.15
N HIS A 93 -0.84 2.75 -5.95
CA HIS A 93 -1.50 2.38 -4.70
C HIS A 93 -3.00 2.74 -4.74
N MET A 94 -3.32 3.98 -5.11
CA MET A 94 -4.72 4.42 -5.24
C MET A 94 -5.47 3.59 -6.27
N SER A 95 -4.85 3.24 -7.38
CA SER A 95 -5.48 2.45 -8.44
C SER A 95 -5.81 1.04 -7.97
N THR A 96 -4.90 0.37 -7.28
CA THR A 96 -5.14 -0.98 -6.74
C THR A 96 -6.20 -0.97 -5.66
N ASP A 97 -6.17 -0.02 -4.75
CA ASP A 97 -7.16 0.12 -3.69
C ASP A 97 -8.54 0.50 -4.25
N ALA A 98 -8.59 1.38 -5.25
CA ALA A 98 -9.85 1.76 -5.91
C ALA A 98 -10.51 0.57 -6.59
N ILE A 99 -9.74 -0.29 -7.24
CA ILE A 99 -10.28 -1.52 -7.85
C ILE A 99 -10.91 -2.39 -6.77
N GLY A 100 -10.22 -2.63 -5.66
CA GLY A 100 -10.70 -3.51 -4.59
C GLY A 100 -11.85 -2.91 -3.76
N LEU A 101 -11.79 -1.63 -3.44
CA LEU A 101 -12.71 -1.01 -2.47
C LEU A 101 -13.86 -0.23 -3.10
N VAL A 102 -13.73 0.16 -4.36
CA VAL A 102 -14.75 0.97 -5.05
C VAL A 102 -15.33 0.24 -6.23
N VAL A 103 -14.50 -0.25 -7.15
CA VAL A 103 -14.97 -0.83 -8.43
C VAL A 103 -15.50 -2.24 -8.24
N ALA A 104 -14.72 -3.14 -7.66
CA ALA A 104 -15.12 -4.54 -7.52
C ALA A 104 -16.46 -4.74 -6.78
N PRO A 105 -16.75 -4.01 -5.69
CA PRO A 105 -18.03 -4.13 -5.00
C PRO A 105 -19.25 -3.76 -5.85
N LEU A 106 -19.08 -2.88 -6.84
CA LEU A 106 -20.18 -2.50 -7.73
C LEU A 106 -20.67 -3.67 -8.61
N PHE A 107 -19.81 -4.67 -8.82
CA PHE A 107 -20.12 -5.85 -9.62
C PHE A 107 -20.43 -7.09 -8.79
N SER A 108 -20.17 -7.06 -7.49
CA SER A 108 -20.37 -8.20 -6.58
C SER A 108 -21.82 -8.29 -6.05
N GLU A 109 -22.62 -7.26 -6.23
CA GLU A 109 -24.02 -7.21 -5.81
C GLU A 109 -24.99 -7.81 -6.86
N TRP A 110 -24.46 -8.32 -7.94
CA TRP A 110 -25.21 -8.99 -9.01
C TRP A 110 -24.89 -10.49 -9.04
#